data_1a9a7884790b6255654a74b7fe5105e7
#
_entry.id   1a9a7884790b6255654a74b7fe5105e7
#
_cell.length_a   1.000
_cell.length_b   1.000
_cell.length_c   1.000
_cell.angle_alpha   90.00
_cell.angle_beta   90.00
_cell.angle_gamma   90.00
#
_symmetry.space_group_name_H-M   'P 1'
#
loop_
_entity.id
_entity.type
_entity.pdbx_description
1 polymer ?
#
loop_
_entity_poly.entity_id
_entity_poly.type
_entity_poly.pdbx_seq_one_letter_code
_entity_poly.pdbx_strand_id
1 'polypeptide(L)'
;TDTIKYIDSAGGKGSLSAVYDWDTFKKYHGGIEGARFCFEALMEELLRKENPSRNVQGVRLAQGDGGIDVFVGNIGQEKIDVYQCKYFDAGLRSSQWKQITDSYNRAVKNLDYQMNKWILCLPAELSLNEHIKWEEWKKEHKVDSLEIGLVCGNEIIDRLSNQGLCDKYFQSTFPKYISKRPHGAKNCMFRNDEVNILKGELESGNNILIYGEGGYGKTSLAMLLFELVKDDYCHLVWVNYENSLMDSLLNSL
;
A
#
# COMPACT_ATOMS: atom_id res chain seq x y z
N THR A 1 -21.37 17.28 2.03
CA THR A 1 -20.43 17.36 3.19
C THR A 1 -21.13 16.75 4.39
N ASP A 2 -21.10 15.42 4.48
CA ASP A 2 -21.66 14.69 5.60
C ASP A 2 -20.54 14.37 6.59
N THR A 3 -20.55 15.10 7.70
CA THR A 3 -19.66 14.92 8.83
C THR A 3 -20.23 13.78 9.67
N ILE A 4 -19.61 12.60 9.63
CA ILE A 4 -19.94 11.49 10.54
C ILE A 4 -19.33 11.82 11.90
N LYS A 5 -20.17 12.00 12.93
CA LYS A 5 -19.73 12.20 14.31
C LYS A 5 -19.72 10.88 15.04
N TYR A 6 -18.56 10.43 15.47
CA TYR A 6 -18.42 9.39 16.50
C TYR A 6 -18.36 10.03 17.88
N ILE A 7 -18.97 9.40 18.85
CA ILE A 7 -18.87 9.79 20.27
C ILE A 7 -17.92 8.79 20.91
N ASP A 8 -16.76 9.28 21.34
CA ASP A 8 -15.83 8.50 22.16
C ASP A 8 -16.44 8.35 23.57
N SER A 9 -16.27 7.18 24.17
CA SER A 9 -16.73 6.84 25.52
C SER A 9 -16.12 7.71 26.64
N ALA A 10 -15.27 8.68 26.30
CA ALA A 10 -14.65 9.65 27.23
C ALA A 10 -15.22 11.06 27.13
N GLY A 11 -16.31 11.33 26.40
CA GLY A 11 -17.07 12.59 26.47
C GLY A 11 -16.38 13.82 25.86
N GLY A 12 -15.36 13.70 25.05
CA GLY A 12 -14.68 14.79 24.36
C GLY A 12 -15.24 15.00 22.95
N LYS A 13 -15.69 16.22 22.61
CA LYS A 13 -16.01 16.61 21.22
C LYS A 13 -14.71 16.80 20.45
N GLY A 14 -14.18 15.70 19.91
CA GLY A 14 -13.10 15.74 18.92
C GLY A 14 -13.68 15.79 17.51
N SER A 15 -13.23 16.71 16.70
CA SER A 15 -13.39 16.65 15.24
C SER A 15 -12.62 15.42 14.76
N LEU A 16 -13.31 14.40 14.23
CA LEU A 16 -12.65 13.31 13.54
C LEU A 16 -12.16 13.82 12.19
N SER A 17 -10.89 14.22 12.13
CA SER A 17 -10.14 14.13 10.90
C SER A 17 -10.09 12.64 10.53
N ALA A 18 -10.38 12.29 9.28
CA ALA A 18 -10.18 10.94 8.77
C ALA A 18 -8.76 10.52 9.15
N VAL A 19 -8.63 9.47 9.95
CA VAL A 19 -7.31 8.95 10.32
C VAL A 19 -6.83 8.15 9.12
N TYR A 20 -5.95 8.75 8.34
CA TYR A 20 -5.26 8.07 7.25
C TYR A 20 -4.16 7.20 7.85
N ASP A 21 -4.13 5.93 7.49
CA ASP A 21 -3.13 5.00 7.97
C ASP A 21 -2.67 4.05 6.86
N TRP A 22 -1.47 3.51 6.99
CA TRP A 22 -0.84 2.68 5.98
C TRP A 22 -1.43 1.27 5.86
N ASP A 23 -2.12 0.77 6.88
CA ASP A 23 -2.85 -0.50 6.81
C ASP A 23 -4.10 -0.34 5.94
N THR A 24 -4.81 0.77 6.09
CA THR A 24 -5.92 1.15 5.21
C THR A 24 -5.44 1.33 3.78
N PHE A 25 -4.32 2.04 3.57
CA PHE A 25 -3.70 2.17 2.24
C PHE A 25 -3.43 0.80 1.60
N LYS A 26 -2.80 -0.12 2.34
CA LYS A 26 -2.51 -1.48 1.86
C LYS A 26 -3.79 -2.23 1.46
N LYS A 27 -4.83 -2.15 2.27
CA LYS A 27 -6.12 -2.79 1.98
C LYS A 27 -6.77 -2.23 0.72
N TYR A 28 -6.77 -0.91 0.53
CA TYR A 28 -7.36 -0.26 -0.63
C TYR A 28 -6.64 -0.59 -1.93
N HIS A 29 -5.34 -0.81 -1.87
CA HIS A 29 -4.54 -1.11 -3.05
C HIS A 29 -4.33 -2.62 -3.31
N GLY A 30 -5.14 -3.49 -2.71
CA GLY A 30 -5.13 -4.92 -3.01
C GLY A 30 -3.96 -5.69 -2.40
N GLY A 31 -3.48 -5.27 -1.23
CA GLY A 31 -2.40 -5.92 -0.50
C GLY A 31 -1.02 -5.33 -0.79
N ILE A 32 0.04 -6.04 -0.39
CA ILE A 32 1.41 -5.51 -0.36
C ILE A 32 1.95 -5.13 -1.74
N GLU A 33 1.67 -5.91 -2.77
CA GLU A 33 2.18 -5.65 -4.13
C GLU A 33 1.53 -4.42 -4.76
N GLY A 34 0.21 -4.29 -4.65
CA GLY A 34 -0.50 -3.09 -5.10
C GLY A 34 -0.10 -1.85 -4.30
N ALA A 35 0.10 -1.98 -2.99
CA ALA A 35 0.57 -0.89 -2.14
C ALA A 35 1.98 -0.42 -2.52
N ARG A 36 2.91 -1.32 -2.87
CA ARG A 36 4.24 -0.94 -3.38
C ARG A 36 4.15 -0.07 -4.61
N PHE A 37 3.41 -0.53 -5.61
CA PHE A 37 3.24 0.20 -6.86
C PHE A 37 2.57 1.58 -6.64
N CYS A 38 1.52 1.61 -5.82
CA CYS A 38 0.80 2.84 -5.53
C CYS A 38 1.62 3.81 -4.66
N PHE A 39 2.50 3.32 -3.80
CA PHE A 39 3.38 4.15 -2.97
C PHE A 39 4.40 4.93 -3.80
N GLU A 40 4.99 4.31 -4.81
CA GLU A 40 5.89 5.00 -5.75
C GLU A 40 5.15 6.10 -6.52
N ALA A 41 3.95 5.80 -7.05
CA ALA A 41 3.11 6.78 -7.76
C ALA A 41 2.65 7.93 -6.84
N LEU A 42 2.31 7.62 -5.58
CA LEU A 42 1.95 8.59 -4.55
C LEU A 42 3.12 9.54 -4.28
N MET A 43 4.32 9.01 -4.08
CA MET A 43 5.51 9.82 -3.82
C MET A 43 5.87 10.70 -5.04
N GLU A 44 5.77 10.17 -6.25
CA GLU A 44 5.98 10.96 -7.46
C GLU A 44 5.00 12.14 -7.54
N GLU A 45 3.72 11.92 -7.30
CA GLU A 45 2.71 12.99 -7.36
C GLU A 45 2.88 14.00 -6.23
N LEU A 46 3.18 13.54 -5.01
CA LEU A 46 3.47 14.41 -3.86
C LEU A 46 4.65 15.33 -4.18
N LEU A 47 5.76 14.77 -4.63
CA LEU A 47 6.96 15.53 -4.98
C LEU A 47 6.70 16.52 -6.12
N ARG A 48 5.87 16.15 -7.10
CA ARG A 48 5.47 17.05 -8.19
C ARG A 48 4.65 18.24 -7.69
N LYS A 49 3.77 18.03 -6.71
CA LYS A 49 2.99 19.10 -6.07
C LYS A 49 3.87 20.04 -5.24
N GLU A 50 4.85 19.48 -4.53
CA GLU A 50 5.77 20.25 -3.70
C GLU A 50 6.85 21.00 -4.49
N ASN A 51 7.14 20.55 -5.71
CA ASN A 51 8.17 21.16 -6.58
C ASN A 51 7.60 21.64 -7.93
N PRO A 52 6.64 22.58 -7.94
CA PRO A 52 5.92 22.96 -9.17
C PRO A 52 6.82 23.61 -10.24
N SER A 53 7.98 24.11 -9.85
CA SER A 53 8.96 24.74 -10.77
C SER A 53 10.14 23.83 -11.16
N ARG A 54 10.20 22.60 -10.64
CA ARG A 54 11.26 21.63 -10.93
C ARG A 54 10.69 20.41 -11.66
N ASN A 55 11.53 19.77 -12.45
CA ASN A 55 11.17 18.53 -13.10
C ASN A 55 11.11 17.39 -12.07
N VAL A 56 10.01 16.64 -12.03
CA VAL A 56 9.83 15.47 -11.17
C VAL A 56 9.41 14.28 -12.01
N GLN A 57 10.15 13.20 -11.95
CA GLN A 57 9.89 11.99 -12.74
C GLN A 57 10.06 10.73 -11.91
N GLY A 58 9.09 9.82 -12.06
CA GLY A 58 9.22 8.42 -11.65
C GLY A 58 10.04 7.65 -12.67
N VAL A 59 10.83 6.70 -12.18
CA VAL A 59 11.64 5.80 -13.01
C VAL A 59 10.89 4.48 -13.16
N ARG A 60 10.61 4.07 -14.39
CA ARG A 60 9.94 2.79 -14.65
C ARG A 60 10.88 1.64 -14.31
N LEU A 61 10.30 0.58 -13.72
CA LEU A 61 10.98 -0.69 -13.47
C LEU A 61 11.41 -1.34 -14.78
N ALA A 62 12.58 -0.96 -15.29
CA ALA A 62 13.34 -1.75 -16.24
C ALA A 62 14.44 -2.48 -15.48
N GLN A 63 14.91 -3.62 -15.95
CA GLN A 63 16.06 -4.30 -15.35
C GLN A 63 17.23 -3.32 -15.30
N GLY A 64 17.59 -2.84 -14.07
CA GLY A 64 18.69 -1.92 -13.85
C GLY A 64 18.29 -0.45 -13.62
N ASP A 65 17.22 -0.19 -12.88
CA ASP A 65 16.73 1.17 -12.50
C ASP A 65 17.73 2.09 -11.76
N GLY A 66 18.98 1.68 -11.64
CA GLY A 66 20.04 2.46 -11.00
C GLY A 66 19.81 2.72 -9.49
N GLY A 67 18.79 2.11 -8.86
CA GLY A 67 18.46 2.34 -7.45
C GLY A 67 17.70 3.64 -7.19
N ILE A 68 16.90 4.09 -8.16
CA ILE A 68 16.05 5.30 -8.09
C ILE A 68 14.61 4.93 -8.41
N ASP A 69 13.66 5.43 -7.60
CA ASP A 69 12.24 5.29 -7.90
C ASP A 69 11.64 6.62 -8.39
N VAL A 70 12.01 7.74 -7.75
CA VAL A 70 11.62 9.09 -8.17
C VAL A 70 12.82 10.03 -8.06
N PHE A 71 12.92 11.00 -8.96
CA PHE A 71 13.91 12.07 -8.83
C PHE A 71 13.33 13.45 -9.13
N VAL A 72 13.99 14.48 -8.56
CA VAL A 72 13.67 15.89 -8.75
C VAL A 72 14.89 16.60 -9.31
N GLY A 73 14.73 17.23 -10.46
CA GLY A 73 15.80 17.93 -11.19
C GLY A 73 15.96 17.44 -12.63
N ASN A 74 17.00 17.89 -13.30
CA ASN A 74 17.28 17.57 -14.71
C ASN A 74 18.60 16.80 -14.83
N ILE A 75 18.52 15.52 -15.17
CA ILE A 75 19.70 14.67 -15.39
C ILE A 75 20.61 15.29 -16.47
N GLY A 76 21.89 15.34 -16.20
CA GLY A 76 22.90 15.91 -17.10
C GLY A 76 23.02 17.44 -17.07
N GLN A 77 22.11 18.15 -16.41
CA GLN A 77 22.15 19.61 -16.29
C GLN A 77 22.49 20.08 -14.87
N GLU A 78 22.02 19.34 -13.86
CA GLU A 78 22.22 19.65 -12.45
C GLU A 78 22.35 18.37 -11.62
N LYS A 79 22.76 18.53 -10.36
CA LYS A 79 22.65 17.45 -9.37
C LYS A 79 21.17 17.25 -9.01
N ILE A 80 20.70 16.02 -9.06
CA ILE A 80 19.31 15.65 -8.78
C ILE A 80 19.12 15.25 -7.33
N ASP A 81 17.89 15.42 -6.82
CA ASP A 81 17.44 14.86 -5.55
C ASP A 81 16.75 13.52 -5.84
N VAL A 82 17.26 12.43 -5.28
CA VAL A 82 16.79 11.06 -5.51
C VAL A 82 15.95 10.60 -4.33
N TYR A 83 14.81 10.01 -4.63
CA TYR A 83 13.89 9.42 -3.66
C TYR A 83 13.73 7.92 -3.92
N GLN A 84 14.11 7.12 -2.93
CA GLN A 84 13.98 5.67 -2.96
C GLN A 84 12.78 5.25 -2.13
N CYS A 85 11.77 4.71 -2.77
CA CYS A 85 10.53 4.27 -2.13
C CYS A 85 10.61 2.79 -1.75
N LYS A 86 10.37 2.47 -0.49
CA LYS A 86 10.31 1.09 0.00
C LYS A 86 9.06 0.89 0.84
N TYR A 87 8.13 0.10 0.34
CA TYR A 87 6.94 -0.25 1.10
C TYR A 87 7.27 -1.38 2.09
N PHE A 88 7.73 -1.01 3.28
CA PHE A 88 7.96 -1.92 4.40
C PHE A 88 6.92 -1.63 5.48
N ASP A 89 5.94 -2.49 5.64
CA ASP A 89 4.82 -2.32 6.56
C ASP A 89 5.09 -2.82 7.99
N ALA A 90 6.15 -3.58 8.20
CA ALA A 90 6.46 -4.23 9.48
C ALA A 90 7.81 -3.80 10.09
N GLY A 91 8.26 -2.57 9.81
CA GLY A 91 9.54 -2.05 10.30
C GLY A 91 10.77 -2.59 9.56
N LEU A 92 11.96 -2.27 10.08
CA LEU A 92 13.24 -2.55 9.42
C LEU A 92 13.96 -3.76 10.03
N ARG A 93 13.76 -4.94 9.44
CA ARG A 93 14.51 -6.16 9.77
C ARG A 93 15.81 -6.24 8.94
N SER A 94 16.63 -7.25 9.17
CA SER A 94 17.91 -7.41 8.48
C SER A 94 17.80 -7.47 6.96
N SER A 95 16.74 -8.09 6.43
CA SER A 95 16.49 -8.15 4.98
C SER A 95 16.14 -6.80 4.38
N GLN A 96 15.38 -5.96 5.09
CA GLN A 96 15.05 -4.60 4.67
C GLN A 96 16.30 -3.71 4.68
N TRP A 97 17.11 -3.78 5.73
CA TRP A 97 18.38 -3.07 5.80
C TRP A 97 19.31 -3.41 4.62
N LYS A 98 19.38 -4.69 4.27
CA LYS A 98 20.14 -5.12 3.08
C LYS A 98 19.59 -4.48 1.80
N GLN A 99 18.26 -4.48 1.60
CA GLN A 99 17.64 -3.85 0.43
C GLN A 99 17.90 -2.34 0.36
N ILE A 100 17.87 -1.63 1.50
CA ILE A 100 18.21 -0.20 1.59
C ILE A 100 19.65 0.01 1.14
N THR A 101 20.59 -0.74 1.72
CA THR A 101 22.01 -0.65 1.40
C THR A 101 22.30 -0.97 -0.06
N ASP A 102 21.67 -2.01 -0.60
CA ASP A 102 21.84 -2.41 -2.00
C ASP A 102 21.33 -1.32 -2.96
N SER A 103 20.17 -0.69 -2.64
CA SER A 103 19.61 0.40 -3.44
C SER A 103 20.48 1.65 -3.37
N TYR A 104 20.93 2.05 -2.18
CA TYR A 104 21.84 3.17 -1.99
C TYR A 104 23.15 2.97 -2.77
N ASN A 105 23.79 1.81 -2.64
CA ASN A 105 25.04 1.50 -3.31
C ASN A 105 24.89 1.51 -4.83
N ARG A 106 23.76 1.09 -5.38
CA ARG A 106 23.47 1.19 -6.81
C ARG A 106 23.35 2.66 -7.25
N ALA A 107 22.62 3.48 -6.50
CA ALA A 107 22.45 4.88 -6.80
C ALA A 107 23.77 5.65 -6.76
N VAL A 108 24.61 5.44 -5.74
CA VAL A 108 25.92 6.12 -5.59
C VAL A 108 26.92 5.68 -6.66
N LYS A 109 26.87 4.42 -7.11
CA LYS A 109 27.79 3.91 -8.14
C LYS A 109 27.36 4.26 -9.57
N ASN A 110 26.17 4.79 -9.76
CA ASN A 110 25.69 5.18 -11.07
C ASN A 110 26.45 6.41 -11.58
N LEU A 111 26.92 6.36 -12.81
CA LEU A 111 27.71 7.42 -13.46
C LEU A 111 26.87 8.31 -14.40
N ASP A 112 25.61 7.93 -14.64
CA ASP A 112 24.74 8.64 -15.60
C ASP A 112 24.17 9.93 -15.02
N TYR A 113 24.25 10.11 -13.68
CA TYR A 113 23.77 11.30 -12.99
C TYR A 113 24.59 11.60 -11.73
N GLN A 114 24.47 12.83 -11.24
CA GLN A 114 25.03 13.26 -9.96
C GLN A 114 23.90 13.55 -8.98
N MET A 115 24.04 13.10 -7.74
CA MET A 115 23.06 13.34 -6.68
C MET A 115 23.46 14.49 -5.77
N ASN A 116 22.48 15.31 -5.41
CA ASN A 116 22.57 16.25 -4.31
C ASN A 116 22.03 15.61 -3.01
N LYS A 117 20.92 14.87 -3.13
CA LYS A 117 20.28 14.17 -2.03
C LYS A 117 19.91 12.74 -2.42
N TRP A 118 19.99 11.83 -1.46
CA TRP A 118 19.35 10.52 -1.51
C TRP A 118 18.45 10.36 -0.32
N ILE A 119 17.14 10.20 -0.56
CA ILE A 119 16.10 10.21 0.47
C ILE A 119 15.37 8.88 0.43
N LEU A 120 15.40 8.16 1.55
CA LEU A 120 14.62 6.95 1.73
C LEU A 120 13.19 7.32 2.15
N CYS A 121 12.19 6.78 1.46
CA CYS A 121 10.77 6.98 1.76
C CYS A 121 10.16 5.66 2.24
N LEU A 122 9.56 5.66 3.43
CA LEU A 122 8.96 4.49 4.08
C LEU A 122 7.56 4.80 4.59
N PRO A 123 6.57 3.90 4.43
CA PRO A 123 5.25 4.07 5.04
C PRO A 123 5.26 3.84 6.56
N ALA A 124 6.20 3.04 7.08
CA ALA A 124 6.28 2.70 8.49
C ALA A 124 6.89 3.81 9.34
N GLU A 125 6.39 3.96 10.56
CA GLU A 125 7.10 4.69 11.60
C GLU A 125 8.26 3.87 12.15
N LEU A 126 9.39 4.50 12.36
CA LEU A 126 10.55 3.85 12.95
C LEU A 126 10.51 3.92 14.48
N SER A 127 10.83 2.82 15.13
CA SER A 127 11.13 2.79 16.56
C SER A 127 12.41 3.55 16.88
N LEU A 128 12.61 3.92 18.15
CA LEU A 128 13.84 4.59 18.59
C LEU A 128 15.11 3.81 18.21
N ASN A 129 15.09 2.48 18.34
CA ASN A 129 16.23 1.63 17.98
C ASN A 129 16.51 1.66 16.47
N GLU A 130 15.47 1.70 15.64
CA GLU A 130 15.62 1.83 14.19
C GLU A 130 16.16 3.20 13.79
N HIS A 131 15.74 4.27 14.47
CA HIS A 131 16.32 5.60 14.29
C HIS A 131 17.81 5.66 14.66
N ILE A 132 18.20 5.08 15.79
CA ILE A 132 19.61 5.00 16.19
C ILE A 132 20.41 4.25 15.10
N LYS A 133 19.92 3.10 14.67
CA LYS A 133 20.55 2.31 13.62
C LYS A 133 20.59 3.04 12.28
N TRP A 134 19.57 3.84 11.94
CA TRP A 134 19.57 4.69 10.76
C TRP A 134 20.69 5.73 10.81
N GLU A 135 20.90 6.40 11.95
CA GLU A 135 21.96 7.38 12.12
C GLU A 135 23.36 6.74 12.06
N GLU A 136 23.53 5.51 12.58
CA GLU A 136 24.75 4.73 12.45
C GLU A 136 25.01 4.38 10.98
N TRP A 137 23.99 3.84 10.29
CA TRP A 137 24.05 3.51 8.88
C TRP A 137 24.40 4.72 8.01
N LYS A 138 23.82 5.90 8.28
CA LYS A 138 24.19 7.14 7.56
C LYS A 138 25.66 7.51 7.74
N LYS A 139 26.21 7.36 8.94
CA LYS A 139 27.63 7.65 9.22
C LYS A 139 28.55 6.71 8.45
N GLU A 140 28.20 5.43 8.38
CA GLU A 140 28.97 4.42 7.65
C GLU A 140 28.94 4.62 6.14
N HIS A 141 27.83 5.15 5.60
CA HIS A 141 27.61 5.31 4.16
C HIS A 141 27.75 6.77 3.68
N LYS A 142 28.29 7.64 4.52
CA LYS A 142 28.47 9.06 4.19
C LYS A 142 29.43 9.22 2.99
N VAL A 143 28.95 9.93 1.97
CA VAL A 143 29.77 10.40 0.84
C VAL A 143 29.82 11.93 0.90
N ASP A 144 31.01 12.50 0.64
CA ASP A 144 31.17 13.94 0.63
C ASP A 144 30.21 14.60 -0.38
N SER A 145 29.57 15.67 0.06
CA SER A 145 28.60 16.45 -0.70
C SER A 145 27.25 15.76 -1.02
N LEU A 146 26.98 14.55 -0.50
CA LEU A 146 25.69 13.88 -0.63
C LEU A 146 24.91 13.95 0.68
N GLU A 147 23.73 14.54 0.67
CA GLU A 147 22.80 14.53 1.78
C GLU A 147 22.01 13.21 1.79
N ILE A 148 22.00 12.50 2.92
CA ILE A 148 21.19 11.28 3.11
C ILE A 148 20.05 11.61 4.05
N GLY A 149 18.81 11.46 3.56
CA GLY A 149 17.57 11.76 4.27
C GLY A 149 16.65 10.56 4.43
N LEU A 150 15.72 10.70 5.35
CA LEU A 150 14.63 9.74 5.60
C LEU A 150 13.33 10.53 5.72
N VAL A 151 12.30 10.04 5.05
CA VAL A 151 10.91 10.52 5.18
C VAL A 151 10.04 9.30 5.43
N CYS A 152 9.31 9.27 6.52
CA CYS A 152 8.57 8.07 6.91
C CYS A 152 7.22 8.40 7.57
N GLY A 153 6.37 7.37 7.60
CA GLY A 153 5.13 7.27 8.36
C GLY A 153 4.21 8.48 8.24
N ASN A 154 3.95 9.10 9.38
CA ASN A 154 3.03 10.22 9.49
C ASN A 154 3.53 11.49 8.79
N GLU A 155 4.83 11.69 8.66
CA GLU A 155 5.37 12.83 7.91
C GLU A 155 4.89 12.81 6.45
N ILE A 156 4.84 11.63 5.82
CA ILE A 156 4.31 11.49 4.45
C ILE A 156 2.82 11.81 4.43
N ILE A 157 2.04 11.31 5.40
CA ILE A 157 0.60 11.58 5.50
C ILE A 157 0.34 13.09 5.68
N ASP A 158 1.09 13.77 6.54
CA ASP A 158 0.97 15.20 6.76
C ASP A 158 1.28 16.00 5.48
N ARG A 159 2.33 15.61 4.76
CA ARG A 159 2.68 16.23 3.46
C ARG A 159 1.58 16.00 2.42
N LEU A 160 1.02 14.78 2.34
CA LEU A 160 -0.12 14.47 1.46
C LEU A 160 -1.36 15.29 1.81
N SER A 161 -1.66 15.42 3.11
CA SER A 161 -2.77 16.21 3.60
C SER A 161 -2.64 17.68 3.20
N ASN A 162 -1.45 18.26 3.36
CA ASN A 162 -1.15 19.63 2.95
C ASN A 162 -1.31 19.86 1.44
N GLN A 163 -1.16 18.81 0.62
CA GLN A 163 -1.36 18.86 -0.83
C GLN A 163 -2.75 18.39 -1.29
N GLY A 164 -3.65 18.04 -0.36
CA GLY A 164 -4.99 17.53 -0.68
C GLY A 164 -4.99 16.18 -1.40
N LEU A 165 -3.98 15.34 -1.16
CA LEU A 165 -3.80 14.06 -1.83
C LEU A 165 -4.29 12.84 -1.02
N CYS A 166 -4.59 13.00 0.27
CA CYS A 166 -4.96 11.88 1.13
C CYS A 166 -6.19 11.13 0.62
N ASP A 167 -7.25 11.84 0.24
CA ASP A 167 -8.48 11.19 -0.22
C ASP A 167 -8.28 10.35 -1.49
N LYS A 168 -7.35 10.78 -2.34
CA LYS A 168 -7.03 10.06 -3.58
C LYS A 168 -6.36 8.72 -3.30
N TYR A 169 -5.51 8.63 -2.29
CA TYR A 169 -4.66 7.47 -2.07
C TYR A 169 -5.11 6.57 -0.91
N PHE A 170 -5.80 7.10 0.08
CA PHE A 170 -6.25 6.36 1.26
C PHE A 170 -7.74 6.03 1.25
N GLN A 171 -8.50 6.62 0.33
CA GLN A 171 -9.90 6.27 0.14
C GLN A 171 -10.08 5.63 -1.23
N SER A 172 -10.92 4.60 -1.30
CA SER A 172 -11.30 4.03 -2.59
C SER A 172 -11.99 5.10 -3.43
N THR A 173 -11.41 5.45 -4.57
CA THR A 173 -12.03 6.35 -5.55
C THR A 173 -13.27 5.73 -6.19
N PHE A 174 -13.44 4.43 -6.03
CA PHE A 174 -14.63 3.71 -6.47
C PHE A 174 -15.55 3.46 -5.27
N PRO A 175 -16.86 3.68 -5.42
CA PRO A 175 -17.81 3.32 -4.39
C PRO A 175 -17.67 1.83 -4.07
N LYS A 176 -17.82 1.48 -2.78
CA LYS A 176 -17.81 0.08 -2.35
C LYS A 176 -18.80 -0.71 -3.21
N TYR A 177 -18.29 -1.71 -3.93
CA TYR A 177 -19.10 -2.57 -4.76
C TYR A 177 -19.15 -3.97 -4.17
N ILE A 178 -20.34 -4.36 -3.72
CA ILE A 178 -20.65 -5.71 -3.27
C ILE A 178 -21.70 -6.28 -4.22
N SER A 179 -21.29 -7.25 -5.04
CA SER A 179 -22.21 -7.86 -6.00
C SER A 179 -23.32 -8.64 -5.30
N LYS A 180 -24.43 -8.82 -6.01
CA LYS A 180 -25.48 -9.72 -5.55
C LYS A 180 -24.94 -11.16 -5.56
N ARG A 181 -25.10 -11.86 -4.45
CA ARG A 181 -24.85 -13.30 -4.36
C ARG A 181 -26.14 -14.09 -4.57
N PRO A 182 -26.07 -15.36 -4.92
CA PRO A 182 -27.24 -16.23 -4.93
C PRO A 182 -27.94 -16.24 -3.57
N HIS A 183 -29.26 -16.37 -3.57
CA HIS A 183 -30.00 -16.52 -2.32
C HIS A 183 -29.65 -17.88 -1.69
N GLY A 184 -28.93 -17.83 -0.57
CA GLY A 184 -28.53 -19.04 0.17
C GLY A 184 -29.59 -19.58 1.07
N ALA A 185 -29.45 -20.83 1.44
CA ALA A 185 -30.28 -21.44 2.48
C ALA A 185 -30.13 -20.68 3.81
N LYS A 186 -31.20 -20.26 4.40
CA LYS A 186 -31.23 -19.45 5.65
C LYS A 186 -30.66 -20.16 6.89
N ASN A 187 -30.28 -21.43 6.80
CA ASN A 187 -29.94 -22.29 7.94
C ASN A 187 -28.60 -23.02 7.77
N CYS A 188 -27.55 -22.34 7.33
CA CYS A 188 -26.17 -22.87 7.39
C CYS A 188 -25.56 -22.64 8.79
N MET A 189 -26.23 -23.12 9.84
CA MET A 189 -25.70 -23.14 11.20
C MET A 189 -24.71 -24.31 11.30
N PHE A 190 -23.55 -24.14 11.90
CA PHE A 190 -22.54 -25.17 12.23
C PHE A 190 -21.26 -25.25 11.39
N ARG A 191 -20.93 -24.28 10.52
CA ARG A 191 -19.64 -24.26 9.79
C ARG A 191 -18.77 -23.04 10.12
N ASN A 192 -18.94 -22.46 11.30
CA ASN A 192 -18.22 -21.24 11.70
C ASN A 192 -16.70 -21.45 11.77
N ASP A 193 -16.25 -22.61 12.24
CA ASP A 193 -14.82 -22.90 12.36
C ASP A 193 -14.16 -22.99 10.97
N GLU A 194 -14.83 -23.66 10.02
CA GLU A 194 -14.35 -23.78 8.64
C GLU A 194 -14.31 -22.41 7.95
N VAL A 195 -15.33 -21.58 8.13
CA VAL A 195 -15.39 -20.23 7.56
C VAL A 195 -14.28 -19.34 8.13
N ASN A 196 -14.00 -19.43 9.44
CA ASN A 196 -12.92 -18.67 10.08
C ASN A 196 -11.53 -19.11 9.57
N ILE A 197 -11.33 -20.41 9.34
CA ILE A 197 -10.09 -20.91 8.73
C ILE A 197 -9.92 -20.31 7.31
N LEU A 198 -10.99 -20.36 6.49
CA LEU A 198 -10.95 -19.80 5.14
C LEU A 198 -10.72 -18.29 5.15
N LYS A 199 -11.30 -17.56 6.12
CA LYS A 199 -11.02 -16.13 6.30
C LYS A 199 -9.53 -15.88 6.58
N GLY A 200 -8.93 -16.63 7.49
CA GLY A 200 -7.50 -16.54 7.81
C GLY A 200 -6.60 -16.80 6.58
N GLU A 201 -6.97 -17.75 5.72
CA GLU A 201 -6.26 -18.02 4.48
C GLU A 201 -6.36 -16.84 3.48
N LEU A 202 -7.55 -16.23 3.35
CA LEU A 202 -7.72 -15.02 2.52
C LEU A 202 -6.92 -13.82 3.05
N GLU A 203 -6.91 -13.60 4.36
CA GLU A 203 -6.14 -12.53 5.00
C GLU A 203 -4.63 -12.74 4.82
N SER A 204 -4.20 -13.98 4.67
CA SER A 204 -2.82 -14.35 4.34
C SER A 204 -2.47 -14.19 2.85
N GLY A 205 -3.45 -13.79 2.01
CA GLY A 205 -3.27 -13.62 0.56
C GLY A 205 -3.32 -14.93 -0.24
N ASN A 206 -3.80 -16.02 0.35
CA ASN A 206 -3.88 -17.31 -0.31
C ASN A 206 -5.13 -17.43 -1.18
N ASN A 207 -4.99 -18.15 -2.32
CA ASN A 207 -6.13 -18.57 -3.14
C ASN A 207 -6.80 -19.80 -2.52
N ILE A 208 -8.12 -19.81 -2.47
CA ILE A 208 -8.90 -20.89 -1.85
C ILE A 208 -9.63 -21.68 -2.93
N LEU A 209 -9.46 -23.01 -2.93
CA LEU A 209 -10.23 -23.93 -3.74
C LEU A 209 -11.12 -24.81 -2.83
N ILE A 210 -12.44 -24.70 -2.97
CA ILE A 210 -13.42 -25.53 -2.26
C ILE A 210 -13.94 -26.60 -3.22
N TYR A 211 -13.63 -27.85 -2.96
CA TYR A 211 -14.03 -29.00 -3.79
C TYR A 211 -14.73 -30.11 -2.98
N GLY A 212 -15.40 -31.02 -3.65
CA GLY A 212 -16.12 -32.13 -3.04
C GLY A 212 -17.37 -32.54 -3.84
N GLU A 213 -18.07 -33.57 -3.42
CA GLU A 213 -19.26 -34.07 -4.09
C GLU A 213 -20.47 -33.10 -4.05
N GLY A 214 -21.45 -33.34 -4.90
CA GLY A 214 -22.70 -32.57 -4.92
C GLY A 214 -23.45 -32.67 -3.57
N GLY A 215 -24.03 -31.55 -3.13
CA GLY A 215 -24.79 -31.52 -1.87
C GLY A 215 -23.98 -31.25 -0.59
N TYR A 216 -22.68 -31.28 -0.61
CA TYR A 216 -21.80 -31.03 0.57
C TYR A 216 -21.73 -29.56 1.03
N GLY A 217 -22.54 -28.68 0.47
CA GLY A 217 -22.68 -27.30 0.93
C GLY A 217 -21.52 -26.38 0.58
N LYS A 218 -20.74 -26.67 -0.48
CA LYS A 218 -19.62 -25.83 -0.95
C LYS A 218 -20.05 -24.38 -1.21
N THR A 219 -21.13 -24.22 -1.97
CA THR A 219 -21.70 -22.90 -2.26
C THR A 219 -22.17 -22.20 -1.00
N SER A 220 -22.77 -22.94 -0.06
CA SER A 220 -23.21 -22.39 1.23
C SER A 220 -22.01 -21.90 2.05
N LEU A 221 -20.91 -22.65 2.06
CA LEU A 221 -19.66 -22.25 2.73
C LEU A 221 -19.06 -20.99 2.11
N ALA A 222 -19.02 -20.92 0.78
CA ALA A 222 -18.56 -19.72 0.08
C ALA A 222 -19.46 -18.50 0.35
N MET A 223 -20.80 -18.70 0.45
CA MET A 223 -21.72 -17.63 0.82
C MET A 223 -21.52 -17.13 2.25
N LEU A 224 -21.25 -18.04 3.20
CA LEU A 224 -20.94 -17.65 4.59
C LEU A 224 -19.63 -16.85 4.64
N LEU A 225 -18.60 -17.29 3.92
CA LEU A 225 -17.35 -16.57 3.82
C LEU A 225 -17.56 -15.17 3.21
N PHE A 226 -18.32 -15.08 2.11
CA PHE A 226 -18.66 -13.81 1.48
C PHE A 226 -19.31 -12.82 2.47
N GLU A 227 -20.29 -13.28 3.26
CA GLU A 227 -20.95 -12.47 4.27
C GLU A 227 -20.00 -12.04 5.40
N LEU A 228 -19.11 -12.94 5.82
CA LEU A 228 -18.16 -12.67 6.89
C LEU A 228 -17.12 -11.60 6.51
N VAL A 229 -16.68 -11.60 5.24
CA VAL A 229 -15.59 -10.71 4.77
C VAL A 229 -16.10 -9.46 4.05
N LYS A 230 -17.39 -9.29 3.81
CA LYS A 230 -17.94 -8.19 2.99
C LYS A 230 -17.59 -6.79 3.50
N ASP A 231 -17.36 -6.66 4.80
CA ASP A 231 -17.00 -5.38 5.42
C ASP A 231 -15.47 -5.15 5.45
N ASP A 232 -14.69 -6.20 5.22
CA ASP A 232 -13.23 -6.16 5.19
C ASP A 232 -12.67 -5.77 3.81
N TYR A 233 -13.50 -5.80 2.75
CA TYR A 233 -13.10 -5.52 1.37
C TYR A 233 -13.86 -4.34 0.78
N CYS A 234 -13.16 -3.53 -0.02
CA CYS A 234 -13.77 -2.42 -0.78
C CYS A 234 -14.64 -2.93 -1.92
N HIS A 235 -14.22 -4.02 -2.57
CA HIS A 235 -14.94 -4.63 -3.67
C HIS A 235 -14.99 -6.14 -3.45
N LEU A 236 -16.17 -6.71 -3.57
CA LEU A 236 -16.39 -8.14 -3.43
C LEU A 236 -17.39 -8.60 -4.50
N VAL A 237 -16.97 -9.49 -5.37
CA VAL A 237 -17.74 -9.93 -6.52
C VAL A 237 -18.02 -11.42 -6.43
N TRP A 238 -19.29 -11.79 -6.53
CA TRP A 238 -19.72 -13.18 -6.71
C TRP A 238 -19.87 -13.45 -8.20
N VAL A 239 -19.08 -14.39 -8.72
CA VAL A 239 -19.11 -14.76 -10.14
C VAL A 239 -19.66 -16.19 -10.28
N ASN A 240 -20.73 -16.35 -11.07
CA ASN A 240 -21.18 -17.66 -11.50
C ASN A 240 -20.50 -17.97 -12.86
N TYR A 241 -19.66 -19.00 -12.88
CA TYR A 241 -19.02 -19.41 -14.13
C TYR A 241 -20.04 -20.12 -15.03
N GLU A 242 -20.23 -19.60 -16.23
CA GLU A 242 -21.15 -20.18 -17.22
C GLU A 242 -20.42 -20.76 -18.41
N ASN A 243 -19.77 -19.97 -19.24
CA ASN A 243 -19.12 -20.44 -20.47
C ASN A 243 -17.68 -19.95 -20.60
N SER A 244 -17.41 -18.71 -20.23
CA SER A 244 -16.09 -18.14 -20.18
C SER A 244 -15.93 -17.29 -18.89
N LEU A 245 -14.71 -17.18 -18.42
CA LEU A 245 -14.42 -16.36 -17.23
C LEU A 245 -14.72 -14.88 -17.50
N MET A 246 -14.40 -14.40 -18.71
CA MET A 246 -14.60 -12.99 -19.07
C MET A 246 -16.08 -12.65 -19.13
N ASP A 247 -16.91 -13.47 -19.79
CA ASP A 247 -18.36 -13.23 -19.86
C ASP A 247 -18.99 -13.33 -18.49
N SER A 248 -18.57 -14.30 -17.69
CA SER A 248 -19.07 -14.48 -16.31
C SER A 248 -18.74 -13.27 -15.42
N LEU A 249 -17.54 -12.70 -15.55
CA LEU A 249 -17.15 -11.47 -14.84
C LEU A 249 -17.98 -10.28 -15.31
N LEU A 250 -18.09 -10.05 -16.63
CA LEU A 250 -18.87 -8.93 -17.18
C LEU A 250 -20.35 -8.98 -16.80
N ASN A 251 -20.92 -10.18 -16.70
CA ASN A 251 -22.30 -10.37 -16.27
C ASN A 251 -22.51 -10.19 -14.74
N SER A 252 -21.42 -10.19 -13.96
CA SER A 252 -21.46 -10.07 -12.49
C SER A 252 -21.18 -8.66 -11.97
N LEU A 253 -20.68 -7.78 -12.83
CA LEU A 253 -20.42 -6.37 -12.58
C LEU A 253 -21.59 -5.49 -13.00
#